data_e91856cd5f76ea67f326cf3a990aa647
#
_entry.id   e91856cd5f76ea67f326cf3a990aa647
#
_cell.length_a   1.000
_cell.length_b   1.000
_cell.length_c   1.000
_cell.angle_alpha   90.00
_cell.angle_beta   90.00
_cell.angle_gamma   90.00
#
_symmetry.space_group_name_H-M   'P 1'
#
loop_
_entity.id
_entity.type
_entity.pdbx_description
1 polymer ?
#
loop_
_entity_poly.entity_id
_entity_poly.type
_entity_poly.pdbx_seq_one_letter_code
_entity_poly.pdbx_strand_id
1 'polypeptide(L)'
;LAGHPQVTTLEERDVLSESGAQLLADDAALRALAVLPDAQADTLRQTYWRGVRAAAGADLTGRVLIDKLPLHTVSLPLIARLFPDARVLFALRDPRDVVLSCFRRRFQINAAMFEFLTLDGAAAYYDAVMTLAALYRERLPLAVHEVRHESLVSDFDAEMKRVLSFLRLDWDPGVREFADRARRRAITPSDLQVARGLNAEGIGQWRRYAAPLAPVRDRL
;
A
#
# COMPACT_ATOMS: atom_id res chain seq x y z
N LEU A 1 0.52 1.88 12.72
CA LEU A 1 -0.77 1.29 13.14
C LEU A 1 -0.58 -0.02 13.90
N ALA A 2 0.44 -0.83 13.61
CA ALA A 2 0.70 -2.13 14.29
C ALA A 2 0.85 -2.03 15.83
N GLY A 3 1.05 -0.83 16.37
CA GLY A 3 1.08 -0.58 17.80
C GLY A 3 -0.27 -0.46 18.48
N HIS A 4 -1.33 -0.26 17.70
CA HIS A 4 -2.67 -0.11 18.25
C HIS A 4 -3.24 -1.47 18.72
N PRO A 5 -3.80 -1.60 19.93
CA PRO A 5 -4.25 -2.88 20.49
C PRO A 5 -5.38 -3.55 19.67
N GLN A 6 -6.22 -2.77 19.00
CA GLN A 6 -7.31 -3.27 18.15
C GLN A 6 -6.89 -3.48 16.69
N VAL A 7 -5.60 -3.38 16.34
CA VAL A 7 -5.11 -3.56 14.97
C VAL A 7 -4.27 -4.82 14.88
N THR A 8 -4.44 -5.55 13.79
CA THR A 8 -3.52 -6.59 13.32
C THR A 8 -3.04 -6.21 11.93
N THR A 9 -1.74 -6.25 11.70
CA THR A 9 -1.14 -5.96 10.39
C THR A 9 -0.72 -7.24 9.70
N LEU A 10 -1.04 -7.36 8.43
CA LEU A 10 -0.50 -8.33 7.51
C LEU A 10 0.46 -7.58 6.58
N GLU A 11 1.75 -7.82 6.74
CA GLU A 11 2.77 -7.09 6.01
C GLU A 11 3.38 -7.95 4.91
N GLU A 12 3.23 -7.49 3.67
CA GLU A 12 3.81 -8.07 2.46
C GLU A 12 3.53 -9.57 2.29
N ARG A 13 2.32 -9.98 2.69
CA ARG A 13 1.79 -11.32 2.45
C ARG A 13 0.77 -11.26 1.34
N ASP A 14 1.10 -11.89 0.24
CA ASP A 14 0.24 -11.90 -0.95
C ASP A 14 -0.84 -12.99 -0.81
N VAL A 15 -1.97 -12.59 -0.22
CA VAL A 15 -3.14 -13.46 -0.03
C VAL A 15 -4.22 -13.26 -1.09
N LEU A 16 -4.00 -12.31 -2.03
CA LEU A 16 -4.91 -12.03 -3.14
C LEU A 16 -4.36 -12.45 -4.51
N SER A 17 -3.09 -12.88 -4.60
CA SER A 17 -2.41 -13.12 -5.89
C SER A 17 -3.11 -14.12 -6.78
N GLU A 18 -3.57 -15.24 -6.22
CA GLU A 18 -4.26 -16.27 -6.99
C GLU A 18 -5.56 -15.72 -7.60
N SER A 19 -6.37 -15.04 -6.81
CA SER A 19 -7.61 -14.39 -7.27
C SER A 19 -7.31 -13.24 -8.25
N GLY A 20 -6.25 -12.47 -7.99
CA GLY A 20 -5.79 -11.40 -8.86
C GLY A 20 -5.32 -11.90 -10.21
N ALA A 21 -4.54 -12.96 -10.25
CA ALA A 21 -4.05 -13.56 -11.50
C ALA A 21 -5.19 -14.02 -12.42
N GLN A 22 -6.31 -14.47 -11.84
CA GLN A 22 -7.47 -14.90 -12.61
C GLN A 22 -8.39 -13.75 -13.05
N LEU A 23 -8.66 -12.80 -12.15
CA LEU A 23 -9.73 -11.81 -12.31
C LEU A 23 -9.23 -10.42 -12.75
N LEU A 24 -7.93 -10.22 -12.83
CA LEU A 24 -7.30 -8.96 -13.25
C LEU A 24 -6.34 -9.14 -14.42
N ALA A 25 -6.33 -10.32 -15.06
CA ALA A 25 -5.36 -10.68 -16.10
C ALA A 25 -5.51 -9.83 -17.39
N ASP A 26 -6.74 -9.54 -17.76
CA ASP A 26 -7.08 -8.82 -18.99
C ASP A 26 -8.47 -8.19 -18.92
N ASP A 27 -8.88 -7.54 -19.99
CA ASP A 27 -10.20 -6.91 -20.13
C ASP A 27 -11.38 -7.88 -19.96
N ALA A 28 -11.25 -9.12 -20.40
CA ALA A 28 -12.31 -10.12 -20.27
C ALA A 28 -12.48 -10.54 -18.81
N ALA A 29 -11.37 -10.74 -18.10
CA ALA A 29 -11.32 -11.02 -16.67
C ALA A 29 -11.92 -9.87 -15.84
N LEU A 30 -11.58 -8.62 -16.17
CA LEU A 30 -12.16 -7.44 -15.51
C LEU A 30 -13.68 -7.32 -15.74
N ARG A 31 -14.17 -7.62 -16.95
CA ARG A 31 -15.61 -7.67 -17.22
C ARG A 31 -16.29 -8.80 -16.43
N ALA A 32 -15.66 -9.96 -16.32
CA ALA A 32 -16.15 -11.07 -15.52
C ALA A 32 -16.21 -10.71 -14.03
N LEU A 33 -15.18 -10.00 -13.51
CA LEU A 33 -15.16 -9.51 -12.15
C LEU A 33 -16.33 -8.57 -11.85
N ALA A 34 -16.68 -7.68 -12.79
CA ALA A 34 -17.79 -6.72 -12.63
C ALA A 34 -19.15 -7.41 -12.42
N VAL A 35 -19.33 -8.60 -13.00
CA VAL A 35 -20.57 -9.39 -12.89
C VAL A 35 -20.38 -10.68 -12.07
N LEU A 36 -19.32 -10.77 -11.29
CA LEU A 36 -19.00 -11.96 -10.49
C LEU A 36 -20.18 -12.30 -9.55
N PRO A 37 -20.75 -13.51 -9.61
CA PRO A 37 -21.84 -13.91 -8.70
C PRO A 37 -21.42 -13.87 -7.22
N ASP A 38 -22.36 -13.51 -6.34
CA ASP A 38 -22.07 -13.37 -4.91
C ASP A 38 -21.55 -14.67 -4.29
N ALA A 39 -22.06 -15.81 -4.68
CA ALA A 39 -21.59 -17.11 -4.19
C ALA A 39 -20.10 -17.37 -4.55
N GLN A 40 -19.66 -16.91 -5.73
CA GLN A 40 -18.25 -17.01 -6.10
C GLN A 40 -17.40 -15.99 -5.34
N ALA A 41 -17.89 -14.76 -5.18
CA ALA A 41 -17.24 -13.76 -4.34
C ALA A 41 -17.09 -14.24 -2.88
N ASP A 42 -18.10 -14.92 -2.33
CA ASP A 42 -18.04 -15.54 -0.99
C ASP A 42 -16.94 -16.61 -0.90
N THR A 43 -16.82 -17.44 -1.91
CA THR A 43 -15.76 -18.46 -1.97
C THR A 43 -14.37 -17.82 -1.96
N LEU A 44 -14.18 -16.76 -2.76
CA LEU A 44 -12.91 -16.01 -2.80
C LEU A 44 -12.64 -15.30 -1.47
N ARG A 45 -13.65 -14.70 -0.83
CA ARG A 45 -13.53 -14.12 0.52
C ARG A 45 -13.09 -15.16 1.56
N GLN A 46 -13.68 -16.36 1.52
CA GLN A 46 -13.28 -17.44 2.42
C GLN A 46 -11.81 -17.86 2.21
N THR A 47 -11.39 -17.94 0.95
CA THR A 47 -10.00 -18.26 0.59
C THR A 47 -9.05 -17.18 1.10
N TYR A 48 -9.36 -15.90 0.88
CA TYR A 48 -8.61 -14.78 1.43
C TYR A 48 -8.48 -14.89 2.97
N TRP A 49 -9.60 -15.02 3.69
CA TRP A 49 -9.57 -15.10 5.14
C TRP A 49 -8.85 -16.33 5.68
N ARG A 50 -8.83 -17.42 4.93
CA ARG A 50 -8.02 -18.60 5.26
C ARG A 50 -6.53 -18.27 5.17
N GLY A 51 -6.11 -17.61 4.09
CA GLY A 51 -4.74 -17.14 3.90
C GLY A 51 -4.31 -16.15 4.98
N VAL A 52 -5.17 -15.18 5.30
CA VAL A 52 -4.92 -14.20 6.36
C VAL A 52 -4.73 -14.88 7.71
N ARG A 53 -5.63 -15.79 8.12
CA ARG A 53 -5.50 -16.52 9.40
C ARG A 53 -4.22 -17.34 9.48
N ALA A 54 -3.85 -17.99 8.37
CA ALA A 54 -2.61 -18.77 8.31
C ALA A 54 -1.36 -17.87 8.43
N ALA A 55 -1.41 -16.67 7.86
CA ALA A 55 -0.28 -15.74 7.86
C ALA A 55 -0.18 -14.89 9.14
N ALA A 56 -1.31 -14.49 9.73
CA ALA A 56 -1.34 -13.63 10.91
C ALA A 56 -0.93 -14.37 12.19
N GLY A 57 -1.19 -15.67 12.30
CA GLY A 57 -0.87 -16.47 13.47
C GLY A 57 -1.53 -15.99 14.79
N ALA A 58 -2.57 -15.16 14.71
CA ALA A 58 -3.23 -14.52 15.83
C ALA A 58 -4.74 -14.53 15.66
N ASP A 59 -5.48 -14.40 16.78
CA ASP A 59 -6.91 -14.16 16.76
C ASP A 59 -7.21 -12.77 16.18
N LEU A 60 -8.10 -12.74 15.19
CA LEU A 60 -8.55 -11.52 14.51
C LEU A 60 -9.90 -11.01 15.03
N THR A 61 -10.50 -11.70 15.99
CA THR A 61 -11.84 -11.37 16.49
C THR A 61 -11.85 -9.97 17.11
N GLY A 62 -12.77 -9.14 16.64
CA GLY A 62 -12.91 -7.75 17.12
C GLY A 62 -11.74 -6.81 16.78
N ARG A 63 -10.86 -7.20 15.86
CA ARG A 63 -9.71 -6.40 15.44
C ARG A 63 -9.87 -5.91 14.01
N VAL A 64 -9.32 -4.74 13.75
CA VAL A 64 -9.16 -4.21 12.39
C VAL A 64 -7.92 -4.87 11.77
N LEU A 65 -8.12 -5.58 10.66
CA LEU A 65 -7.02 -6.09 9.86
C LEU A 65 -6.53 -4.99 8.91
N ILE A 66 -5.24 -4.75 8.91
CA ILE A 66 -4.57 -3.92 7.91
C ILE A 66 -3.72 -4.83 7.03
N ASP A 67 -4.17 -5.03 5.82
CA ASP A 67 -3.43 -5.76 4.78
C ASP A 67 -2.60 -4.75 3.98
N LYS A 68 -1.27 -4.88 4.06
CA LYS A 68 -0.34 -3.99 3.37
C LYS A 68 0.57 -4.78 2.45
N LEU A 69 0.35 -4.60 1.15
CA LEU A 69 1.26 -5.06 0.10
C LEU A 69 1.54 -3.88 -0.86
N PRO A 70 2.78 -3.66 -1.27
CA PRO A 70 3.06 -2.74 -2.36
C PRO A 70 2.22 -3.09 -3.59
N LEU A 71 1.69 -2.07 -4.27
CA LEU A 71 0.85 -2.22 -5.46
C LEU A 71 -0.53 -2.86 -5.25
N HIS A 72 -1.06 -2.96 -4.04
CA HIS A 72 -2.49 -3.27 -3.85
C HIS A 72 -3.41 -2.30 -4.62
N THR A 73 -2.88 -1.16 -5.04
CA THR A 73 -3.55 -0.22 -5.93
C THR A 73 -4.10 -0.89 -7.19
N VAL A 74 -3.33 -1.79 -7.81
CA VAL A 74 -3.78 -2.49 -9.02
C VAL A 74 -4.87 -3.53 -8.74
N SER A 75 -5.01 -3.95 -7.48
CA SER A 75 -6.02 -4.93 -7.03
C SER A 75 -7.30 -4.28 -6.50
N LEU A 76 -7.42 -2.95 -6.51
CA LEU A 76 -8.59 -2.25 -5.96
C LEU A 76 -9.93 -2.70 -6.56
N PRO A 77 -10.07 -3.04 -7.86
CA PRO A 77 -11.33 -3.57 -8.38
C PRO A 77 -11.74 -4.90 -7.74
N LEU A 78 -10.77 -5.79 -7.52
CA LEU A 78 -10.99 -7.06 -6.83
C LEU A 78 -11.36 -6.81 -5.35
N ILE A 79 -10.62 -5.93 -4.69
CA ILE A 79 -10.90 -5.55 -3.28
C ILE A 79 -12.31 -4.97 -3.16
N ALA A 80 -12.71 -4.06 -4.05
CA ALA A 80 -14.06 -3.48 -4.04
C ALA A 80 -15.16 -4.53 -4.23
N ARG A 81 -14.93 -5.53 -5.08
CA ARG A 81 -15.91 -6.61 -5.31
C ARG A 81 -15.98 -7.58 -4.13
N LEU A 82 -14.85 -7.92 -3.54
CA LEU A 82 -14.80 -8.88 -2.43
C LEU A 82 -15.14 -8.22 -1.09
N PHE A 83 -14.73 -6.98 -0.86
CA PHE A 83 -14.83 -6.28 0.42
C PHE A 83 -15.37 -4.86 0.22
N PRO A 84 -16.69 -4.70 -0.06
CA PRO A 84 -17.26 -3.39 -0.38
C PRO A 84 -17.14 -2.38 0.78
N ASP A 85 -17.01 -2.86 2.02
CA ASP A 85 -16.82 -2.03 3.21
C ASP A 85 -15.33 -1.76 3.53
N ALA A 86 -14.40 -2.22 2.69
CA ALA A 86 -12.98 -2.00 2.90
C ALA A 86 -12.65 -0.49 2.87
N ARG A 87 -11.73 -0.09 3.73
CA ARG A 87 -11.19 1.26 3.78
C ARG A 87 -9.77 1.27 3.28
N VAL A 88 -9.51 2.14 2.32
CA VAL A 88 -8.20 2.24 1.68
C VAL A 88 -7.42 3.39 2.30
N LEU A 89 -6.28 3.09 2.92
CA LEU A 89 -5.26 4.07 3.27
C LEU A 89 -4.30 4.20 2.09
N PHE A 90 -4.40 5.30 1.36
CA PHE A 90 -3.60 5.53 0.17
C PHE A 90 -2.35 6.35 0.52
N ALA A 91 -1.20 5.68 0.57
CA ALA A 91 0.07 6.31 0.90
C ALA A 91 0.60 7.13 -0.28
N LEU A 92 0.82 8.42 -0.04
CA LEU A 92 1.36 9.38 -1.01
C LEU A 92 2.69 9.95 -0.55
N ARG A 93 3.53 10.27 -1.53
CA ARG A 93 4.80 10.97 -1.35
C ARG A 93 5.13 11.74 -2.62
N ASP A 94 6.05 12.73 -2.55
CA ASP A 94 6.55 13.42 -3.73
C ASP A 94 6.95 12.41 -4.82
N PRO A 95 6.34 12.47 -6.02
CA PRO A 95 6.57 11.48 -7.08
C PRO A 95 8.03 11.35 -7.49
N ARG A 96 8.77 12.46 -7.48
CA ARG A 96 10.20 12.49 -7.82
C ARG A 96 11.04 11.74 -6.79
N ASP A 97 10.70 11.85 -5.50
CA ASP A 97 11.34 11.07 -4.43
C ASP A 97 10.98 9.59 -4.50
N VAL A 98 9.74 9.26 -4.89
CA VAL A 98 9.30 7.87 -5.08
C VAL A 98 10.07 7.22 -6.22
N VAL A 99 10.05 7.81 -7.41
CA VAL A 99 10.72 7.27 -8.60
C VAL A 99 12.24 7.15 -8.37
N LEU A 100 12.87 8.18 -7.81
CA LEU A 100 14.29 8.14 -7.45
C LEU A 100 14.59 7.01 -6.45
N SER A 101 13.72 6.82 -5.45
CA SER A 101 13.89 5.77 -4.45
C SER A 101 13.74 4.38 -5.06
N CYS A 102 12.75 4.16 -5.93
CA CYS A 102 12.55 2.90 -6.63
C CYS A 102 13.74 2.57 -7.54
N PHE A 103 14.19 3.52 -8.35
CA PHE A 103 15.34 3.34 -9.24
C PHE A 103 16.65 3.02 -8.49
N ARG A 104 16.87 3.60 -7.32
CA ARG A 104 18.11 3.42 -6.55
C ARG A 104 18.14 2.16 -5.68
N ARG A 105 16.98 1.54 -5.44
CA ARG A 105 16.92 0.35 -4.57
C ARG A 105 17.18 -0.93 -5.34
N ARG A 106 17.78 -1.89 -4.66
CA ARG A 106 17.87 -3.25 -5.15
C ARG A 106 16.63 -4.01 -4.69
N PHE A 107 15.84 -4.47 -5.63
CA PHE A 107 14.69 -5.32 -5.41
C PHE A 107 14.97 -6.73 -5.92
N GLN A 108 14.25 -7.71 -5.37
CA GLN A 108 14.13 -8.99 -6.02
C GLN A 108 13.30 -8.79 -7.31
N ILE A 109 13.84 -9.22 -8.44
CA ILE A 109 13.23 -8.98 -9.75
C ILE A 109 11.92 -9.73 -9.89
N ASN A 110 10.87 -8.98 -10.23
CA ASN A 110 9.59 -9.45 -10.73
C ASN A 110 9.14 -8.51 -11.85
N ALA A 111 7.96 -8.72 -12.43
CA ALA A 111 7.47 -7.90 -13.55
C ALA A 111 7.45 -6.39 -13.24
N ALA A 112 6.98 -5.99 -12.06
CA ALA A 112 6.95 -4.58 -11.65
C ALA A 112 8.36 -4.03 -11.37
N MET A 113 9.21 -4.82 -10.69
CA MET A 113 10.56 -4.39 -10.31
C MET A 113 11.51 -4.33 -11.50
N PHE A 114 11.20 -5.02 -12.60
CA PHE A 114 11.93 -4.92 -13.85
C PHE A 114 11.91 -3.49 -14.41
N GLU A 115 10.76 -2.80 -14.30
CA GLU A 115 10.61 -1.41 -14.75
C GLU A 115 11.51 -0.44 -13.97
N PHE A 116 11.90 -0.78 -12.74
CA PHE A 116 12.76 0.06 -11.90
C PHE A 116 14.25 -0.03 -12.24
N LEU A 117 14.63 -0.86 -13.21
CA LEU A 117 16.01 -0.95 -13.70
C LEU A 117 16.45 0.30 -14.49
N THR A 118 15.51 1.08 -14.98
CA THR A 118 15.78 2.37 -15.63
C THR A 118 14.96 3.48 -14.99
N LEU A 119 15.45 4.70 -15.08
CA LEU A 119 14.74 5.86 -14.54
C LEU A 119 13.44 6.14 -15.34
N ASP A 120 13.50 6.00 -16.66
CA ASP A 120 12.36 6.17 -17.56
C ASP A 120 11.27 5.12 -17.29
N GLY A 121 11.66 3.84 -17.15
CA GLY A 121 10.76 2.75 -16.78
C GLY A 121 10.10 2.99 -15.41
N ALA A 122 10.88 3.39 -14.39
CA ALA A 122 10.35 3.71 -13.08
C ALA A 122 9.34 4.86 -13.11
N ALA A 123 9.61 5.90 -13.90
CA ALA A 123 8.69 7.03 -14.06
C ALA A 123 7.43 6.65 -14.83
N ALA A 124 7.56 5.90 -15.92
CA ALA A 124 6.43 5.41 -16.71
C ALA A 124 5.52 4.48 -15.89
N TYR A 125 6.11 3.58 -15.12
CA TYR A 125 5.37 2.68 -14.24
C TYR A 125 4.65 3.43 -13.12
N TYR A 126 5.31 4.41 -12.50
CA TYR A 126 4.69 5.28 -11.50
C TYR A 126 3.48 6.02 -12.08
N ASP A 127 3.64 6.67 -13.23
CA ASP A 127 2.57 7.39 -13.91
C ASP A 127 1.38 6.47 -14.23
N ALA A 128 1.62 5.29 -14.78
CA ALA A 128 0.58 4.31 -15.09
C ALA A 128 -0.19 3.87 -13.81
N VAL A 129 0.51 3.57 -12.72
CA VAL A 129 -0.11 3.17 -11.44
C VAL A 129 -0.91 4.32 -10.84
N MET A 130 -0.40 5.56 -10.89
CA MET A 130 -1.11 6.72 -10.32
C MET A 130 -2.33 7.13 -11.17
N THR A 131 -2.23 7.02 -12.50
CA THR A 131 -3.36 7.21 -13.41
C THR A 131 -4.47 6.19 -13.12
N LEU A 132 -4.08 4.92 -12.95
CA LEU A 132 -5.01 3.85 -12.57
C LEU A 132 -5.63 4.10 -11.20
N ALA A 133 -4.85 4.54 -10.21
CA ALA A 133 -5.33 4.90 -8.88
C ALA A 133 -6.37 6.04 -8.94
N ALA A 134 -6.12 7.07 -9.74
CA ALA A 134 -7.07 8.17 -9.93
C ALA A 134 -8.40 7.68 -10.52
N LEU A 135 -8.33 6.84 -11.56
CA LEU A 135 -9.50 6.22 -12.16
C LEU A 135 -10.29 5.38 -11.14
N TYR A 136 -9.62 4.56 -10.37
CA TYR A 136 -10.28 3.70 -9.38
C TYR A 136 -10.92 4.50 -8.24
N ARG A 137 -10.29 5.58 -7.80
CA ARG A 137 -10.88 6.48 -6.79
C ARG A 137 -12.15 7.17 -7.27
N GLU A 138 -12.26 7.45 -8.58
CA GLU A 138 -13.46 8.02 -9.19
C GLU A 138 -14.57 6.97 -9.37
N ARG A 139 -14.20 5.72 -9.71
CA ARG A 139 -15.14 4.71 -10.20
C ARG A 139 -15.53 3.66 -9.18
N LEU A 140 -14.68 3.37 -8.21
CA LEU A 140 -14.95 2.32 -7.23
C LEU A 140 -15.62 2.87 -5.97
N PRO A 141 -16.62 2.17 -5.41
CA PRO A 141 -17.36 2.62 -4.22
C PRO A 141 -16.57 2.33 -2.93
N LEU A 142 -15.27 2.64 -2.90
CA LEU A 142 -14.41 2.43 -1.75
C LEU A 142 -14.18 3.75 -1.01
N ALA A 143 -14.21 3.69 0.32
CA ALA A 143 -13.76 4.80 1.14
C ALA A 143 -12.23 4.89 1.09
N VAL A 144 -11.69 6.04 0.67
CA VAL A 144 -10.24 6.26 0.53
C VAL A 144 -9.82 7.44 1.40
N HIS A 145 -8.72 7.26 2.14
CA HIS A 145 -8.06 8.33 2.90
C HIS A 145 -6.60 8.44 2.45
N GLU A 146 -6.18 9.61 2.02
CA GLU A 146 -4.79 9.87 1.63
C GLU A 146 -3.93 10.12 2.87
N VAL A 147 -2.81 9.44 2.92
CA VAL A 147 -1.77 9.63 3.95
C VAL A 147 -0.50 10.13 3.25
N ARG A 148 -0.19 11.41 3.42
CA ARG A 148 1.01 12.01 2.84
C ARG A 148 2.21 11.81 3.77
N HIS A 149 3.27 11.23 3.23
CA HIS A 149 4.52 11.01 3.97
C HIS A 149 5.06 12.30 4.57
N GLU A 150 5.04 13.38 3.82
CA GLU A 150 5.53 14.70 4.25
C GLU A 150 4.72 15.23 5.43
N SER A 151 3.38 15.08 5.39
CA SER A 151 2.49 15.47 6.50
C SER A 151 2.72 14.60 7.72
N LEU A 152 2.87 13.28 7.52
CA LEU A 152 3.14 12.34 8.61
C LEU A 152 4.46 12.65 9.32
N VAL A 153 5.49 13.06 8.57
CA VAL A 153 6.79 13.44 9.14
C VAL A 153 6.73 14.78 9.85
N SER A 154 5.95 15.75 9.34
CA SER A 154 5.84 17.09 9.93
C SER A 154 4.98 17.13 11.19
N ASP A 155 3.87 16.38 11.21
CA ASP A 155 2.94 16.29 12.34
C ASP A 155 2.32 14.89 12.43
N PHE A 156 3.06 13.99 13.06
CA PHE A 156 2.66 12.59 13.23
C PHE A 156 1.31 12.46 13.94
N ASP A 157 1.12 13.21 15.01
CA ASP A 157 -0.08 13.05 15.84
C ASP A 157 -1.34 13.49 15.12
N ALA A 158 -1.28 14.64 14.44
CA ALA A 158 -2.42 15.13 13.69
C ALA A 158 -2.77 14.17 12.54
N GLU A 159 -1.76 13.66 11.81
CA GLU A 159 -1.98 12.71 10.72
C GLU A 159 -2.53 11.38 11.23
N MET A 160 -1.95 10.84 12.30
CA MET A 160 -2.42 9.58 12.90
C MET A 160 -3.83 9.68 13.50
N LYS A 161 -4.22 10.83 14.06
CA LYS A 161 -5.60 11.05 14.51
C LYS A 161 -6.58 10.99 13.34
N ARG A 162 -6.24 11.58 12.18
CA ARG A 162 -7.07 11.51 10.96
C ARG A 162 -7.20 10.07 10.47
N VAL A 163 -6.08 9.34 10.42
CA VAL A 163 -6.05 7.92 10.03
C VAL A 163 -6.90 7.06 10.97
N LEU A 164 -6.73 7.20 12.29
CA LEU A 164 -7.50 6.43 13.26
C LEU A 164 -9.00 6.75 13.20
N SER A 165 -9.35 8.03 13.07
CA SER A 165 -10.75 8.46 12.87
C SER A 165 -11.35 7.84 11.61
N PHE A 166 -10.62 7.83 10.49
CA PHE A 166 -11.04 7.17 9.26
C PHE A 166 -11.24 5.67 9.46
N LEU A 167 -10.40 5.02 10.26
CA LEU A 167 -10.52 3.59 10.61
C LEU A 167 -11.58 3.32 11.68
N ARG A 168 -12.20 4.35 12.27
CA ARG A 168 -13.12 4.28 13.42
C ARG A 168 -12.45 3.66 14.65
N LEU A 169 -11.22 4.06 14.90
CA LEU A 169 -10.43 3.67 16.05
C LEU A 169 -10.16 4.90 16.93
N ASP A 170 -10.15 4.70 18.23
CA ASP A 170 -9.75 5.71 19.19
C ASP A 170 -8.23 5.90 19.17
N TRP A 171 -7.77 7.01 19.73
CA TRP A 171 -6.34 7.24 19.88
C TRP A 171 -5.74 6.29 20.92
N ASP A 172 -4.67 5.60 20.52
CA ASP A 172 -3.84 4.79 21.44
C ASP A 172 -2.38 5.19 21.32
N PRO A 173 -1.66 5.45 22.45
CA PRO A 173 -0.26 5.87 22.41
C PRO A 173 0.69 4.83 21.79
N GLY A 174 0.31 3.57 21.77
CA GLY A 174 1.09 2.48 21.16
C GLY A 174 1.37 2.68 19.67
N VAL A 175 0.59 3.56 18.98
CA VAL A 175 0.89 3.91 17.58
C VAL A 175 2.23 4.64 17.43
N ARG A 176 2.75 5.28 18.48
CA ARG A 176 4.07 5.94 18.47
C ARG A 176 5.25 4.98 18.61
N GLU A 177 5.01 3.76 19.07
CA GLU A 177 6.05 2.74 19.29
C GLU A 177 6.52 2.01 18.03
N PHE A 178 6.17 2.51 16.85
CA PHE A 178 6.45 1.85 15.57
C PHE A 178 7.97 1.62 15.35
N ALA A 179 8.83 2.56 15.78
CA ALA A 179 10.27 2.43 15.61
C ALA A 179 10.85 1.30 16.49
N ASP A 180 10.38 1.19 17.73
CA ASP A 180 10.81 0.13 18.66
C ASP A 180 10.32 -1.24 18.18
N ARG A 181 9.12 -1.31 17.63
CA ARG A 181 8.57 -2.53 17.02
C ARG A 181 9.35 -2.92 15.78
N ALA A 182 9.68 -1.97 14.90
CA ALA A 182 10.49 -2.21 13.72
C ALA A 182 11.88 -2.72 14.10
N ARG A 183 12.54 -2.15 15.13
CA ARG A 183 13.83 -2.64 15.63
C ARG A 183 13.80 -4.09 16.07
N ARG A 184 12.69 -4.53 16.67
CA ARG A 184 12.52 -5.92 17.13
C ARG A 184 12.22 -6.92 15.99
N ARG A 185 11.76 -6.44 14.83
CA ARG A 185 11.31 -7.27 13.70
C ARG A 185 12.11 -7.06 12.42
N ALA A 186 13.11 -6.18 12.43
CA ALA A 186 13.84 -5.76 11.22
C ALA A 186 14.45 -6.96 10.49
N ILE A 187 13.90 -7.28 9.33
CA ILE A 187 14.35 -8.33 8.42
C ILE A 187 14.74 -7.70 7.08
N THR A 188 14.12 -6.58 6.70
CA THR A 188 14.30 -5.93 5.40
C THR A 188 15.05 -4.60 5.53
N PRO A 189 15.69 -4.09 4.45
CA PRO A 189 16.26 -2.74 4.44
C PRO A 189 15.23 -1.63 4.75
N SER A 190 13.95 -1.86 4.44
CA SER A 190 12.87 -0.93 4.76
C SER A 190 12.58 -0.91 6.26
N ASP A 191 12.61 -2.07 6.92
CA ASP A 191 12.44 -2.16 8.37
C ASP A 191 13.54 -1.41 9.11
N LEU A 192 14.78 -1.48 8.62
CA LEU A 192 15.91 -0.73 9.17
C LEU A 192 15.71 0.79 9.07
N GLN A 193 15.06 1.29 8.03
CA GLN A 193 14.72 2.71 7.93
C GLN A 193 13.62 3.09 8.92
N VAL A 194 12.56 2.28 9.02
CA VAL A 194 11.47 2.50 10.00
C VAL A 194 11.99 2.43 11.43
N ALA A 195 12.94 1.55 11.71
CA ALA A 195 13.59 1.40 13.02
C ALA A 195 14.36 2.65 13.49
N ARG A 196 14.75 3.55 12.56
CA ARG A 196 15.35 4.85 12.89
C ARG A 196 14.32 5.89 13.33
N GLY A 197 13.03 5.57 13.28
CA GLY A 197 11.95 6.50 13.55
C GLY A 197 11.59 7.37 12.36
N LEU A 198 10.63 8.25 12.57
CA LEU A 198 10.25 9.25 11.58
C LEU A 198 11.41 10.23 11.37
N ASN A 199 11.78 10.41 10.11
CA ASN A 199 12.82 11.36 9.74
C ASN A 199 12.50 11.97 8.36
N ALA A 200 13.05 13.15 8.12
CA ALA A 200 12.86 13.89 6.87
C ALA A 200 13.91 13.55 5.80
N GLU A 201 14.82 12.60 6.05
CA GLU A 201 15.92 12.28 5.13
C GLU A 201 15.44 11.89 3.73
N GLY A 202 14.24 11.29 3.67
CA GLY A 202 13.61 10.90 2.41
C GLY A 202 12.94 12.04 1.65
N ILE A 203 12.73 13.22 2.26
CA ILE A 203 11.96 14.32 1.68
C ILE A 203 12.87 15.23 0.87
N GLY A 204 12.51 15.45 -0.40
CA GLY A 204 13.22 16.37 -1.29
C GLY A 204 14.60 15.87 -1.72
N GLN A 205 14.92 14.59 -1.57
CA GLN A 205 16.17 14.01 -2.06
C GLN A 205 16.35 14.20 -3.57
N TRP A 206 15.25 14.21 -4.31
CA TRP A 206 15.23 14.41 -5.74
C TRP A 206 15.95 15.70 -6.17
N ARG A 207 15.99 16.73 -5.31
CA ARG A 207 16.66 18.02 -5.65
C ARG A 207 18.15 17.84 -5.95
N ARG A 208 18.81 16.88 -5.30
CA ARG A 208 20.21 16.53 -5.56
C ARG A 208 20.39 15.81 -6.90
N TYR A 209 19.31 15.31 -7.48
CA TYR A 209 19.27 14.57 -8.74
C TYR A 209 18.36 15.25 -9.77
N ALA A 210 18.16 16.56 -9.64
CA ALA A 210 17.26 17.32 -10.51
C ALA A 210 17.65 17.21 -12.00
N ALA A 211 18.96 17.27 -12.30
CA ALA A 211 19.44 17.14 -13.68
C ALA A 211 19.21 15.73 -14.26
N PRO A 212 19.58 14.62 -13.58
CA PRO A 212 19.23 13.28 -14.04
C PRO A 212 17.71 13.01 -14.15
N LEU A 213 16.88 13.66 -13.32
CA LEU A 213 15.42 13.51 -13.34
C LEU A 213 14.74 14.39 -14.41
N ALA A 214 15.44 15.36 -14.99
CA ALA A 214 14.85 16.29 -15.96
C ALA A 214 14.12 15.60 -17.13
N PRO A 215 14.66 14.51 -17.75
CA PRO A 215 14.00 13.84 -18.87
C PRO A 215 12.64 13.23 -18.53
N VAL A 216 12.40 12.86 -17.27
CA VAL A 216 11.17 12.18 -16.82
C VAL A 216 10.23 13.07 -16.00
N ARG A 217 10.64 14.32 -15.77
CA ARG A 217 9.93 15.27 -14.88
C ARG A 217 8.48 15.51 -15.29
N ASP A 218 8.20 15.59 -16.59
CA ASP A 218 6.89 15.94 -17.11
C ASP A 218 5.87 14.80 -16.97
N ARG A 219 6.33 13.60 -16.56
CA ARG A 219 5.49 12.46 -16.20
C ARG A 219 5.18 12.38 -14.70
N LEU A 220 5.83 13.22 -13.91
CA LEU A 220 5.76 13.20 -12.44
C LEU A 220 5.04 14.45 -11.91
#